data_efc14787bbb83c38bb5044047d09ac78
#
_entry.id   efc14787bbb83c38bb5044047d09ac78
#
_cell.length_a   1.000
_cell.length_b   1.000
_cell.length_c   1.000
_cell.angle_alpha   90.00
_cell.angle_beta   90.00
_cell.angle_gamma   90.00
#
_symmetry.space_group_name_H-M   'P 1'
#
loop_
_entity.id
_entity.type
_entity.pdbx_description
1 polymer ?
#
loop_
_entity_poly.entity_id
_entity_poly.type
_entity_poly.pdbx_seq_one_letter_code
_entity_poly.pdbx_strand_id
1 'polypeptide(L)'
;MEMERVRGRGRVRVLPRPLIAALAGCAVLGGALMMLPPDRPSAVSAPGPAGRAERAVTGGVPAALPDLRVLIGDREAYVRTHARDGQAWAQLGSAYVERGLRTSDAADFPRAERALRTSMRVRPGGNAEGLVGLAALANARRDFPAARKWGEEALRQSPKRWTSYPALLDAYTGLGDYKEVRGTLERLRGLRSGATTSAVLARTAGVYRDQGRREDAQAALADAAARATSPAEEAEWQYRAGELAWERGEPADALRHFRAALRLDPGLGSARAGEGRALAALDRPTEALVAYRAALAEQPSPQYALELGELYDSLGRPEEARAQYAVLRARVAKERLGGVDGELLLGRFEADHGDAESAVRRLRAEWARQPGLDVSDALGWALHRAGRSELALGWARRVTDKEHGGEVRSALYAYHRGMIERELGLTGPARRHLAEALRINPYFSPVGAPVARETLTALGEPEASGPPN
;
A
#
# COMPACT_ATOMS: atom_id res chain seq x y z
N MET A 1 -41.77 -73.45 41.40
CA MET A 1 -40.80 -74.19 42.26
C MET A 1 -39.51 -73.37 42.19
N GLU A 2 -39.05 -72.87 43.17
CA GLU A 2 -39.09 -72.76 44.59
C GLU A 2 -38.14 -71.64 45.02
N MET A 3 -38.58 -70.85 45.98
CA MET A 3 -37.87 -69.71 46.53
C MET A 3 -36.64 -70.19 47.33
N GLU A 4 -35.58 -69.38 47.37
CA GLU A 4 -34.84 -69.28 48.63
C GLU A 4 -34.32 -67.87 48.88
N ARG A 5 -34.70 -67.32 50.04
CA ARG A 5 -34.30 -66.03 50.58
C ARG A 5 -33.01 -66.21 51.35
N VAL A 6 -31.97 -65.40 51.08
CA VAL A 6 -30.87 -65.25 52.06
C VAL A 6 -30.80 -63.78 52.50
N ARG A 7 -31.09 -63.61 53.83
CA ARG A 7 -30.91 -62.36 54.55
C ARG A 7 -29.39 -62.16 54.86
N GLY A 8 -28.79 -61.13 54.32
CA GLY A 8 -27.46 -60.67 54.73
C GLY A 8 -27.57 -59.42 55.59
N ARG A 9 -27.23 -59.54 56.89
CA ARG A 9 -27.16 -58.44 57.86
C ARG A 9 -26.05 -57.45 57.48
N GLY A 10 -26.42 -56.18 57.19
CA GLY A 10 -25.45 -55.07 56.99
C GLY A 10 -24.79 -54.71 58.33
N ARG A 11 -23.45 -54.84 58.37
CA ARG A 11 -22.60 -54.26 59.44
C ARG A 11 -22.33 -52.78 59.05
N VAL A 12 -22.88 -51.87 59.83
CA VAL A 12 -22.52 -50.46 59.80
C VAL A 12 -21.08 -50.34 60.35
N ARG A 13 -20.11 -50.06 59.46
CA ARG A 13 -18.76 -49.68 59.88
C ARG A 13 -18.78 -48.23 60.34
N VAL A 14 -18.64 -48.01 61.62
CA VAL A 14 -18.40 -46.71 62.22
C VAL A 14 -16.98 -46.26 61.86
N LEU A 15 -16.86 -45.20 61.11
CA LEU A 15 -15.53 -44.59 60.77
C LEU A 15 -14.91 -43.96 62.01
N PRO A 16 -13.58 -44.14 62.25
CA PRO A 16 -12.91 -43.58 63.40
C PRO A 16 -12.97 -42.03 63.40
N ARG A 17 -13.21 -41.48 64.59
CA ARG A 17 -13.35 -40.01 64.83
C ARG A 17 -12.28 -39.11 64.13
N PRO A 18 -11.00 -39.49 63.94
CA PRO A 18 -10.03 -38.63 63.23
C PRO A 18 -10.32 -38.47 61.74
N LEU A 19 -10.99 -39.41 61.07
CA LEU A 19 -11.37 -39.31 59.67
C LEU A 19 -12.55 -38.32 59.43
N ILE A 20 -13.45 -38.20 60.40
CA ILE A 20 -14.54 -37.25 60.33
C ILE A 20 -14.04 -35.80 60.49
N ALA A 21 -13.03 -35.58 61.37
CA ALA A 21 -12.40 -34.27 61.52
C ALA A 21 -11.59 -33.85 60.28
N ALA A 22 -10.93 -34.77 59.60
CA ALA A 22 -10.19 -34.48 58.35
C ALA A 22 -11.13 -34.15 57.20
N LEU A 23 -12.26 -34.84 57.06
CA LEU A 23 -13.27 -34.56 56.05
C LEU A 23 -13.98 -33.23 56.30
N ALA A 24 -14.25 -32.88 57.55
CA ALA A 24 -14.83 -31.59 57.92
C ALA A 24 -13.84 -30.43 57.64
N GLY A 25 -12.55 -30.62 57.96
CA GLY A 25 -11.50 -29.63 57.63
C GLY A 25 -11.31 -29.38 56.12
N CYS A 26 -11.36 -30.43 55.31
CA CYS A 26 -11.31 -30.32 53.85
C CYS A 26 -12.57 -29.65 53.26
N ALA A 27 -13.72 -29.89 53.83
CA ALA A 27 -14.98 -29.24 53.39
C ALA A 27 -15.00 -27.74 53.74
N VAL A 28 -14.48 -27.31 54.88
CA VAL A 28 -14.34 -25.91 55.29
C VAL A 28 -13.29 -25.17 54.46
N LEU A 29 -12.12 -25.79 54.22
CA LEU A 29 -11.09 -25.22 53.34
C LEU A 29 -11.54 -25.16 51.87
N GLY A 30 -12.19 -26.19 51.36
CA GLY A 30 -12.76 -26.21 50.00
C GLY A 30 -13.91 -25.16 49.82
N GLY A 31 -14.76 -25.00 50.87
CA GLY A 31 -15.79 -23.97 50.86
C GLY A 31 -15.27 -22.54 50.94
N ALA A 32 -14.18 -22.33 51.72
CA ALA A 32 -13.51 -21.03 51.78
C ALA A 32 -12.80 -20.67 50.47
N LEU A 33 -12.23 -21.68 49.75
CA LEU A 33 -11.63 -21.47 48.43
C LEU A 33 -12.71 -21.14 47.35
N MET A 34 -13.93 -21.69 47.49
CA MET A 34 -15.03 -21.37 46.55
C MET A 34 -15.70 -20.04 46.86
N MET A 35 -15.48 -19.46 48.07
CA MET A 35 -15.98 -18.11 48.37
C MET A 35 -14.98 -16.99 48.06
N LEU A 36 -13.79 -17.30 47.63
CA LEU A 36 -12.93 -16.30 47.01
C LEU A 36 -13.57 -15.94 45.68
N PRO A 37 -13.88 -14.65 45.41
CA PRO A 37 -14.35 -14.25 44.10
C PRO A 37 -13.29 -14.74 43.10
N PRO A 38 -13.69 -15.38 41.96
CA PRO A 38 -12.72 -15.76 40.95
C PRO A 38 -11.92 -14.50 40.63
N ASP A 39 -10.58 -14.60 40.73
CA ASP A 39 -9.71 -13.54 40.24
C ASP A 39 -10.22 -13.21 38.82
N ARG A 40 -10.95 -12.11 38.70
CA ARG A 40 -11.31 -11.62 37.38
C ARG A 40 -9.97 -11.44 36.71
N PRO A 41 -9.70 -12.15 35.58
CA PRO A 41 -8.48 -11.90 34.83
C PRO A 41 -8.44 -10.39 34.67
N SER A 42 -7.43 -9.74 35.22
CA SER A 42 -7.24 -8.29 35.10
C SER A 42 -7.46 -7.97 33.65
N ALA A 43 -8.56 -7.28 33.34
CA ALA A 43 -8.90 -6.95 31.98
C ALA A 43 -7.67 -6.24 31.45
N VAL A 44 -6.95 -6.89 30.51
CA VAL A 44 -5.74 -6.30 29.92
C VAL A 44 -6.20 -4.95 29.38
N SER A 45 -5.83 -3.90 30.08
CA SER A 45 -6.22 -2.55 29.70
C SER A 45 -5.88 -2.35 28.22
N ALA A 46 -6.87 -1.92 27.44
CA ALA A 46 -6.62 -1.62 26.03
C ALA A 46 -5.40 -0.68 25.94
N PRO A 47 -4.46 -0.91 25.03
CA PRO A 47 -3.25 -0.12 24.96
C PRO A 47 -3.60 1.35 24.73
N GLY A 48 -2.87 2.23 25.41
CA GLY A 48 -2.93 3.68 25.20
C GLY A 48 -2.52 4.07 23.77
N PRO A 49 -2.63 5.36 23.42
CA PRO A 49 -2.33 5.86 22.08
C PRO A 49 -0.95 5.45 21.56
N ALA A 50 0.12 5.64 22.36
CA ALA A 50 1.47 5.22 21.99
C ALA A 50 1.58 3.72 21.71
N GLY A 51 0.97 2.87 22.56
CA GLY A 51 1.00 1.42 22.38
C GLY A 51 0.19 0.95 21.16
N ARG A 52 -0.87 1.67 20.75
CA ARG A 52 -1.59 1.40 19.50
C ARG A 52 -0.72 1.74 18.29
N ALA A 53 -0.11 2.93 18.27
CA ALA A 53 0.78 3.35 17.20
C ALA A 53 2.02 2.43 17.09
N GLU A 54 2.62 2.03 18.21
CA GLU A 54 3.76 1.11 18.24
C GLU A 54 3.42 -0.23 17.59
N ARG A 55 2.26 -0.81 17.93
CA ARG A 55 1.80 -2.06 17.32
C ARG A 55 1.56 -1.91 15.82
N ALA A 56 0.94 -0.82 15.40
CA ALA A 56 0.68 -0.55 13.99
C ALA A 56 1.99 -0.42 13.21
N VAL A 57 2.91 0.43 13.66
CA VAL A 57 4.23 0.64 13.03
C VAL A 57 5.04 -0.67 12.98
N THR A 58 5.08 -1.43 14.07
CA THR A 58 5.80 -2.71 14.13
C THR A 58 5.15 -3.76 13.23
N GLY A 59 3.83 -3.75 13.11
CA GLY A 59 3.05 -4.62 12.23
C GLY A 59 3.07 -4.18 10.76
N GLY A 60 3.68 -3.05 10.42
CA GLY A 60 3.71 -2.54 9.05
C GLY A 60 2.33 -2.18 8.52
N VAL A 61 1.44 -1.70 9.39
CA VAL A 61 0.10 -1.19 9.06
C VAL A 61 -0.01 0.28 9.44
N PRO A 62 -0.91 1.04 8.81
CA PRO A 62 -1.10 2.45 9.10
C PRO A 62 -1.50 2.71 10.56
N ALA A 63 -0.90 3.74 11.15
CA ALA A 63 -1.24 4.23 12.47
C ALA A 63 -2.00 5.55 12.39
N ALA A 64 -2.92 5.79 13.32
CA ALA A 64 -3.61 7.07 13.42
C ALA A 64 -2.62 8.21 13.74
N LEU A 65 -2.73 9.35 13.06
CA LEU A 65 -1.83 10.49 13.25
C LEU A 65 -1.76 11.00 14.71
N PRO A 66 -2.87 11.10 15.47
CA PRO A 66 -2.80 11.46 16.88
C PRO A 66 -1.97 10.48 17.71
N ASP A 67 -2.15 9.18 17.49
CA ASP A 67 -1.42 8.13 18.20
C ASP A 67 0.09 8.14 17.86
N LEU A 68 0.43 8.40 16.57
CA LEU A 68 1.82 8.56 16.13
C LEU A 68 2.52 9.74 16.80
N ARG A 69 1.82 10.88 17.00
CA ARG A 69 2.38 12.03 17.71
C ARG A 69 2.75 11.69 19.15
N VAL A 70 1.88 10.95 19.84
CA VAL A 70 2.14 10.50 21.21
C VAL A 70 3.32 9.53 21.24
N LEU A 71 3.35 8.51 20.35
CA LEU A 71 4.45 7.55 20.26
C LEU A 71 5.79 8.26 20.01
N ILE A 72 5.85 9.18 19.07
CA ILE A 72 7.08 9.93 18.75
C ILE A 72 7.54 10.72 19.96
N GLY A 73 6.67 11.48 20.63
CA GLY A 73 7.01 12.24 21.82
C GLY A 73 7.54 11.36 22.95
N ASP A 74 6.88 10.23 23.22
CA ASP A 74 7.30 9.25 24.23
C ASP A 74 8.68 8.67 23.89
N ARG A 75 8.90 8.27 22.63
CA ARG A 75 10.17 7.67 22.21
C ARG A 75 11.31 8.71 22.17
N GLU A 76 11.04 9.95 21.76
CA GLU A 76 12.02 11.04 21.85
C GLU A 76 12.46 11.31 23.30
N ALA A 77 11.50 11.30 24.23
CA ALA A 77 11.82 11.45 25.67
C ALA A 77 12.62 10.26 26.21
N TYR A 78 12.21 9.06 25.85
CA TYR A 78 12.84 7.81 26.32
C TYR A 78 14.29 7.68 25.85
N VAL A 79 14.58 7.90 24.55
CA VAL A 79 15.94 7.72 24.02
C VAL A 79 16.93 8.78 24.54
N ARG A 80 16.47 9.92 25.09
CA ARG A 80 17.35 10.89 25.75
C ARG A 80 18.02 10.32 27.01
N THR A 81 17.31 9.47 27.74
CA THR A 81 17.80 8.84 28.97
C THR A 81 18.31 7.41 28.74
N HIS A 82 17.89 6.78 27.63
CA HIS A 82 18.24 5.41 27.27
C HIS A 82 18.93 5.34 25.88
N ALA A 83 19.98 6.14 25.70
CA ALA A 83 20.64 6.33 24.41
C ALA A 83 21.22 5.04 23.79
N ARG A 84 21.42 3.98 24.59
CA ARG A 84 21.94 2.68 24.14
C ARG A 84 20.83 1.66 23.77
N ASP A 85 19.56 2.02 23.90
CA ASP A 85 18.44 1.15 23.50
C ASP A 85 18.23 1.22 21.98
N GLY A 86 18.83 0.25 21.27
CA GLY A 86 18.70 0.17 19.80
C GLY A 86 17.28 -0.10 19.33
N GLN A 87 16.45 -0.78 20.14
CA GLN A 87 15.06 -1.04 19.77
C GLN A 87 14.21 0.22 19.85
N ALA A 88 14.37 1.02 20.90
CA ALA A 88 13.66 2.29 21.02
C ALA A 88 14.02 3.26 19.88
N TRP A 89 15.31 3.30 19.47
CA TRP A 89 15.72 4.07 18.29
C TRP A 89 15.09 3.55 16.98
N ALA A 90 14.98 2.23 16.80
CA ALA A 90 14.32 1.66 15.62
C ALA A 90 12.83 2.03 15.57
N GLN A 91 12.13 1.94 16.71
CA GLN A 91 10.72 2.32 16.83
C GLN A 91 10.51 3.80 16.53
N LEU A 92 11.34 4.70 17.08
CA LEU A 92 11.30 6.13 16.79
C LEU A 92 11.49 6.41 15.31
N GLY A 93 12.49 5.78 14.69
CA GLY A 93 12.75 5.95 13.27
C GLY A 93 11.60 5.48 12.39
N SER A 94 11.03 4.31 12.68
CA SER A 94 9.87 3.79 11.94
C SER A 94 8.62 4.65 12.13
N ALA A 95 8.41 5.22 13.34
CA ALA A 95 7.31 6.16 13.59
C ALA A 95 7.46 7.46 12.78
N TYR A 96 8.68 7.98 12.62
CA TYR A 96 8.93 9.12 11.72
C TYR A 96 8.67 8.79 10.25
N VAL A 97 9.05 7.57 9.77
CA VAL A 97 8.74 7.14 8.40
C VAL A 97 7.23 7.15 8.18
N GLU A 98 6.49 6.53 9.08
CA GLU A 98 5.02 6.44 8.99
C GLU A 98 4.37 7.83 9.00
N ARG A 99 4.80 8.73 9.90
CA ARG A 99 4.27 10.10 9.94
C ARG A 99 4.57 10.87 8.66
N GLY A 100 5.80 10.77 8.15
CA GLY A 100 6.20 11.43 6.90
C GLY A 100 5.36 10.97 5.70
N LEU A 101 5.06 9.67 5.60
CA LEU A 101 4.17 9.13 4.58
C LEU A 101 2.73 9.64 4.73
N ARG A 102 2.19 9.63 5.95
CA ARG A 102 0.82 10.03 6.25
C ARG A 102 0.55 11.53 6.03
N THR A 103 1.58 12.37 6.20
CA THR A 103 1.46 13.83 6.08
C THR A 103 2.06 14.38 4.79
N SER A 104 2.70 13.54 3.96
CA SER A 104 3.58 13.97 2.85
C SER A 104 4.61 15.01 3.28
N ASP A 105 5.09 14.91 4.54
CA ASP A 105 6.15 15.78 5.05
C ASP A 105 7.49 15.04 5.06
N ALA A 106 8.23 15.21 3.97
CA ALA A 106 9.55 14.60 3.80
C ALA A 106 10.60 15.09 4.83
N ALA A 107 10.32 16.13 5.63
CA ALA A 107 11.21 16.58 6.71
C ALA A 107 11.36 15.54 7.84
N ASP A 108 10.45 14.60 7.96
CA ASP A 108 10.56 13.49 8.89
C ASP A 108 11.58 12.42 8.45
N PHE A 109 11.85 12.27 7.16
CA PHE A 109 12.76 11.22 6.66
C PHE A 109 14.23 11.40 7.11
N PRO A 110 14.83 12.59 7.14
CA PRO A 110 16.14 12.76 7.77
C PRO A 110 16.15 12.48 9.28
N ARG A 111 15.03 12.72 9.99
CA ARG A 111 14.89 12.36 11.41
C ARG A 111 14.83 10.84 11.56
N ALA A 112 14.02 10.16 10.74
CA ALA A 112 13.95 8.72 10.68
C ALA A 112 15.32 8.09 10.42
N GLU A 113 16.05 8.60 9.42
CA GLU A 113 17.38 8.09 9.08
C GLU A 113 18.35 8.19 10.25
N ARG A 114 18.41 9.35 10.92
CA ARG A 114 19.27 9.52 12.10
C ARG A 114 18.94 8.52 13.21
N ALA A 115 17.65 8.32 13.50
CA ALA A 115 17.20 7.38 14.52
C ALA A 115 17.57 5.94 14.14
N LEU A 116 17.27 5.51 12.91
CA LEU A 116 17.55 4.16 12.42
C LEU A 116 19.05 3.87 12.35
N ARG A 117 19.86 4.82 11.87
CA ARG A 117 21.32 4.67 11.87
C ARG A 117 21.90 4.63 13.30
N THR A 118 21.30 5.36 14.23
CA THR A 118 21.67 5.25 15.66
C THR A 118 21.32 3.89 16.21
N SER A 119 20.12 3.37 15.92
CA SER A 119 19.73 2.00 16.25
C SER A 119 20.76 0.96 15.78
N MET A 120 21.17 1.04 14.51
CA MET A 120 22.17 0.14 13.92
C MET A 120 23.55 0.27 14.56
N ARG A 121 23.94 1.46 14.99
CA ARG A 121 25.23 1.73 15.62
C ARG A 121 25.29 1.20 17.05
N VAL A 122 24.21 1.36 17.84
CA VAL A 122 24.16 0.91 19.23
C VAL A 122 23.85 -0.59 19.36
N ARG A 123 23.24 -1.16 18.33
CA ARG A 123 22.96 -2.59 18.23
C ARG A 123 23.35 -3.10 16.83
N PRO A 124 24.65 -3.33 16.58
CA PRO A 124 25.16 -3.67 15.23
C PRO A 124 24.78 -5.07 14.77
N GLY A 125 24.45 -5.99 15.66
CA GLY A 125 24.08 -7.38 15.36
C GLY A 125 22.67 -7.72 15.85
N GLY A 126 21.94 -8.56 15.07
CA GLY A 126 20.58 -9.02 15.43
C GLY A 126 19.55 -7.89 15.51
N ASN A 127 19.72 -6.83 14.72
CA ASN A 127 18.86 -5.64 14.71
C ASN A 127 17.94 -5.65 13.48
N ALA A 128 17.09 -6.66 13.41
CA ALA A 128 16.14 -6.77 12.29
C ALA A 128 15.15 -5.59 12.25
N GLU A 129 14.76 -5.02 13.39
CA GLU A 129 13.89 -3.85 13.47
C GLU A 129 14.51 -2.63 12.77
N GLY A 130 15.78 -2.33 13.08
CA GLY A 130 16.50 -1.23 12.46
C GLY A 130 16.64 -1.41 10.94
N LEU A 131 16.91 -2.64 10.50
CA LEU A 131 17.02 -2.97 9.06
C LEU A 131 15.67 -2.85 8.35
N VAL A 132 14.58 -3.34 8.94
CA VAL A 132 13.22 -3.18 8.40
C VAL A 132 12.83 -1.70 8.32
N GLY A 133 13.16 -0.92 9.35
CA GLY A 133 12.94 0.53 9.35
C GLY A 133 13.72 1.25 8.23
N LEU A 134 15.00 0.87 8.00
CA LEU A 134 15.79 1.41 6.89
C LEU A 134 15.24 1.02 5.52
N ALA A 135 14.73 -0.21 5.37
CA ALA A 135 14.06 -0.62 4.14
C ALA A 135 12.75 0.16 3.90
N ALA A 136 11.96 0.37 4.95
CA ALA A 136 10.74 1.18 4.88
C ALA A 136 11.04 2.65 4.53
N LEU A 137 12.08 3.24 5.12
CA LEU A 137 12.53 4.60 4.79
C LEU A 137 12.99 4.70 3.33
N ALA A 138 13.74 3.72 2.85
CA ALA A 138 14.20 3.70 1.46
C ALA A 138 13.02 3.59 0.48
N ASN A 139 12.02 2.73 0.76
CA ASN A 139 10.77 2.67 0.00
C ASN A 139 10.01 4.02 0.02
N ALA A 140 9.89 4.65 1.19
CA ALA A 140 9.26 5.97 1.32
C ALA A 140 9.95 7.06 0.49
N ARG A 141 11.27 6.95 0.33
CA ARG A 141 12.10 7.80 -0.54
C ARG A 141 12.10 7.36 -2.00
N ARG A 142 11.45 6.23 -2.34
CA ARG A 142 11.51 5.60 -3.66
C ARG A 142 12.93 5.21 -4.08
N ASP A 143 13.79 4.88 -3.12
CA ASP A 143 15.12 4.29 -3.35
C ASP A 143 15.02 2.77 -3.21
N PHE A 144 14.43 2.14 -4.23
CA PHE A 144 14.14 0.70 -4.19
C PHE A 144 15.40 -0.18 -4.15
N PRO A 145 16.54 0.18 -4.79
CA PRO A 145 17.79 -0.54 -4.61
C PRO A 145 18.27 -0.59 -3.15
N ALA A 146 18.20 0.55 -2.44
CA ALA A 146 18.54 0.57 -1.03
C ALA A 146 17.52 -0.19 -0.17
N ALA A 147 16.22 -0.08 -0.50
CA ALA A 147 15.17 -0.82 0.20
C ALA A 147 15.37 -2.34 0.08
N ARG A 148 15.70 -2.84 -1.12
CA ARG A 148 16.07 -4.23 -1.37
C ARG A 148 17.25 -4.65 -0.51
N LYS A 149 18.34 -3.90 -0.53
CA LYS A 149 19.55 -4.19 0.25
C LYS A 149 19.24 -4.38 1.73
N TRP A 150 18.50 -3.45 2.34
CA TRP A 150 18.18 -3.51 3.76
C TRP A 150 17.15 -4.60 4.08
N GLY A 151 16.17 -4.81 3.20
CA GLY A 151 15.16 -5.86 3.35
C GLY A 151 15.76 -7.27 3.25
N GLU A 152 16.65 -7.53 2.30
CA GLU A 152 17.37 -8.80 2.17
C GLU A 152 18.25 -9.07 3.40
N GLU A 153 18.93 -8.03 3.93
CA GLU A 153 19.71 -8.15 5.15
C GLU A 153 18.83 -8.48 6.36
N ALA A 154 17.68 -7.80 6.50
CA ALA A 154 16.72 -8.09 7.57
C ALA A 154 16.23 -9.54 7.50
N LEU A 155 15.94 -10.03 6.30
CA LEU A 155 15.47 -11.39 6.07
C LEU A 155 16.55 -12.43 6.36
N ARG A 156 17.83 -12.17 6.00
CA ARG A 156 18.96 -13.03 6.33
C ARG A 156 19.14 -13.19 7.85
N GLN A 157 18.99 -12.10 8.61
CA GLN A 157 19.12 -12.12 10.07
C GLN A 157 17.93 -12.79 10.77
N SER A 158 16.72 -12.67 10.18
CA SER A 158 15.48 -13.14 10.80
C SER A 158 14.49 -13.73 9.79
N PRO A 159 14.82 -14.91 9.19
CA PRO A 159 14.04 -15.47 8.08
C PRO A 159 12.62 -15.93 8.47
N LYS A 160 12.36 -16.17 9.74
CA LYS A 160 11.05 -16.57 10.27
C LYS A 160 10.20 -15.38 10.75
N ARG A 161 10.76 -14.17 10.73
CA ARG A 161 10.07 -12.95 11.14
C ARG A 161 9.27 -12.38 9.99
N TRP A 162 7.95 -12.54 10.00
CA TRP A 162 7.07 -12.12 8.91
C TRP A 162 7.15 -10.61 8.63
N THR A 163 7.40 -9.77 9.65
CA THR A 163 7.51 -8.30 9.49
C THR A 163 8.71 -7.85 8.65
N SER A 164 9.67 -8.74 8.35
CA SER A 164 10.79 -8.44 7.45
C SER A 164 10.43 -8.50 5.96
N TYR A 165 9.28 -9.10 5.60
CA TYR A 165 8.90 -9.35 4.23
C TYR A 165 8.21 -8.17 3.53
N PRO A 166 7.27 -7.41 4.17
CA PRO A 166 6.50 -6.38 3.49
C PRO A 166 7.35 -5.33 2.77
N ALA A 167 8.33 -4.75 3.46
CA ALA A 167 9.20 -3.73 2.87
C ALA A 167 10.05 -4.27 1.71
N LEU A 168 10.42 -5.55 1.75
CA LEU A 168 11.15 -6.21 0.68
C LEU A 168 10.25 -6.50 -0.54
N LEU A 169 9.00 -6.89 -0.32
CA LEU A 169 8.01 -7.03 -1.39
C LEU A 169 7.80 -5.70 -2.13
N ASP A 170 7.63 -4.61 -1.38
CA ASP A 170 7.47 -3.26 -1.93
C ASP A 170 8.70 -2.86 -2.76
N ALA A 171 9.93 -3.19 -2.29
CA ALA A 171 11.17 -2.91 -3.01
C ALA A 171 11.30 -3.70 -4.32
N TYR A 172 10.99 -5.00 -4.31
CA TYR A 172 11.01 -5.82 -5.53
C TYR A 172 9.95 -5.36 -6.54
N THR A 173 8.76 -4.98 -6.08
CA THR A 173 7.71 -4.41 -6.95
C THR A 173 8.21 -3.12 -7.61
N GLY A 174 8.81 -2.20 -6.84
CA GLY A 174 9.36 -0.96 -7.38
C GLY A 174 10.51 -1.16 -8.38
N LEU A 175 11.25 -2.26 -8.25
CA LEU A 175 12.30 -2.67 -9.20
C LEU A 175 11.77 -3.49 -10.38
N GLY A 176 10.50 -3.83 -10.43
CA GLY A 176 9.95 -4.70 -11.47
C GLY A 176 10.42 -6.16 -11.39
N ASP A 177 10.97 -6.59 -10.26
CA ASP A 177 11.44 -7.96 -10.05
C ASP A 177 10.30 -8.88 -9.59
N TYR A 178 9.32 -9.07 -10.48
CA TYR A 178 8.10 -9.83 -10.19
C TYR A 178 8.36 -11.31 -9.87
N LYS A 179 9.51 -11.86 -10.29
CA LYS A 179 9.91 -13.21 -9.90
C LYS A 179 10.20 -13.28 -8.40
N GLU A 180 11.00 -12.35 -7.91
CA GLU A 180 11.32 -12.26 -6.47
C GLU A 180 10.10 -11.85 -5.63
N VAL A 181 9.20 -11.01 -6.17
CA VAL A 181 7.90 -10.70 -5.52
C VAL A 181 7.13 -11.99 -5.27
N ARG A 182 6.93 -12.84 -6.28
CA ARG A 182 6.18 -14.09 -6.14
C ARG A 182 6.84 -15.05 -5.15
N GLY A 183 8.15 -15.30 -5.31
CA GLY A 183 8.88 -16.20 -4.40
C GLY A 183 8.91 -15.70 -2.95
N THR A 184 8.99 -14.39 -2.75
CA THR A 184 8.99 -13.78 -1.42
C THR A 184 7.61 -13.85 -0.78
N LEU A 185 6.54 -13.64 -1.55
CA LEU A 185 5.16 -13.79 -1.06
C LEU A 185 4.85 -15.23 -0.67
N GLU A 186 5.27 -16.22 -1.47
CA GLU A 186 5.09 -17.64 -1.14
C GLU A 186 5.80 -18.02 0.15
N ARG A 187 7.05 -17.58 0.34
CA ARG A 187 7.79 -17.78 1.60
C ARG A 187 7.05 -17.15 2.79
N LEU A 188 6.55 -15.92 2.65
CA LEU A 188 5.78 -15.24 3.68
C LEU A 188 4.50 -15.99 4.04
N ARG A 189 3.76 -16.49 3.06
CA ARG A 189 2.53 -17.28 3.26
C ARG A 189 2.80 -18.64 3.92
N GLY A 190 3.98 -19.20 3.73
CA GLY A 190 4.42 -20.42 4.40
C GLY A 190 4.74 -20.26 5.89
N LEU A 191 4.87 -19.04 6.40
CA LEU A 191 5.11 -18.80 7.82
C LEU A 191 3.81 -19.01 8.62
N ARG A 192 3.90 -19.78 9.73
CA ARG A 192 2.74 -20.00 10.62
C ARG A 192 2.24 -18.72 11.28
N SER A 193 3.15 -17.80 11.60
CA SER A 193 2.84 -16.51 12.18
C SER A 193 2.80 -15.44 11.08
N GLY A 194 1.72 -14.71 11.02
CA GLY A 194 1.61 -13.54 10.15
C GLY A 194 0.90 -13.76 8.81
N ALA A 195 0.83 -14.99 8.27
CA ALA A 195 0.24 -15.26 6.95
C ALA A 195 -1.21 -14.76 6.76
N THR A 196 -1.94 -14.62 7.85
CA THR A 196 -3.34 -14.17 7.86
C THR A 196 -3.52 -12.76 8.45
N THR A 197 -2.44 -12.02 8.67
CA THR A 197 -2.54 -10.62 9.11
C THR A 197 -3.07 -9.76 7.98
N SER A 198 -3.77 -8.69 8.32
CA SER A 198 -4.29 -7.73 7.35
C SER A 198 -3.19 -7.13 6.47
N ALA A 199 -2.01 -6.84 7.06
CA ALA A 199 -0.84 -6.36 6.34
C ALA A 199 -0.37 -7.31 5.22
N VAL A 200 -0.35 -8.61 5.50
CA VAL A 200 0.05 -9.64 4.51
C VAL A 200 -1.02 -9.83 3.44
N LEU A 201 -2.29 -9.83 3.83
CA LEU A 201 -3.41 -9.91 2.89
C LEU A 201 -3.43 -8.72 1.92
N ALA A 202 -3.18 -7.51 2.41
CA ALA A 202 -3.11 -6.32 1.57
C ALA A 202 -1.95 -6.37 0.56
N ARG A 203 -0.76 -6.88 0.96
CA ARG A 203 0.36 -7.09 0.00
C ARG A 203 0.05 -8.20 -0.99
N THR A 204 -0.62 -9.27 -0.55
CA THR A 204 -1.11 -10.33 -1.44
C THR A 204 -2.05 -9.76 -2.50
N ALA A 205 -2.95 -8.86 -2.11
CA ALA A 205 -3.83 -8.17 -3.04
C ALA A 205 -3.06 -7.37 -4.09
N GLY A 206 -2.00 -6.64 -3.69
CA GLY A 206 -1.13 -5.92 -4.61
C GLY A 206 -0.48 -6.86 -5.64
N VAL A 207 0.05 -7.99 -5.19
CA VAL A 207 0.65 -9.00 -6.10
C VAL A 207 -0.39 -9.58 -7.05
N TYR A 208 -1.61 -9.87 -6.58
CA TYR A 208 -2.69 -10.35 -7.46
C TYR A 208 -3.12 -9.29 -8.47
N ARG A 209 -3.20 -8.02 -8.08
CA ARG A 209 -3.45 -6.89 -8.99
C ARG A 209 -2.40 -6.84 -10.10
N ASP A 210 -1.13 -6.93 -9.76
CA ASP A 210 -0.01 -6.87 -10.71
C ASP A 210 0.05 -8.11 -11.63
N GLN A 211 -0.58 -9.22 -11.24
CA GLN A 211 -0.81 -10.41 -12.07
C GLN A 211 -2.12 -10.35 -12.89
N GLY A 212 -2.84 -9.22 -12.89
CA GLY A 212 -4.14 -9.12 -13.54
C GLY A 212 -5.29 -9.91 -12.89
N ARG A 213 -5.05 -10.50 -11.72
CA ARG A 213 -6.02 -11.29 -10.93
C ARG A 213 -6.86 -10.36 -10.03
N ARG A 214 -7.68 -9.54 -10.65
CA ARG A 214 -8.37 -8.42 -9.98
C ARG A 214 -9.42 -8.87 -8.96
N GLU A 215 -10.12 -9.97 -9.22
CA GLU A 215 -11.11 -10.57 -8.32
C GLU A 215 -10.45 -11.11 -7.05
N ASP A 216 -9.32 -11.80 -7.21
CA ASP A 216 -8.53 -12.29 -6.08
C ASP A 216 -7.94 -11.13 -5.27
N ALA A 217 -7.50 -10.06 -5.93
CA ALA A 217 -7.04 -8.84 -5.26
C ALA A 217 -8.15 -8.18 -4.44
N GLN A 218 -9.36 -8.10 -4.98
CA GLN A 218 -10.53 -7.56 -4.29
C GLN A 218 -10.90 -8.41 -3.06
N ALA A 219 -10.93 -9.73 -3.20
CA ALA A 219 -11.20 -10.64 -2.09
C ALA A 219 -10.15 -10.50 -0.98
N ALA A 220 -8.86 -10.43 -1.34
CA ALA A 220 -7.78 -10.25 -0.37
C ALA A 220 -7.85 -8.90 0.35
N LEU A 221 -8.27 -7.82 -0.31
CA LEU A 221 -8.50 -6.51 0.33
C LEU A 221 -9.70 -6.53 1.27
N ALA A 222 -10.79 -7.21 0.89
CA ALA A 222 -11.95 -7.39 1.76
C ALA A 222 -11.57 -8.16 3.04
N ASP A 223 -10.80 -9.23 2.89
CA ASP A 223 -10.28 -10.00 4.02
C ASP A 223 -9.32 -9.16 4.90
N ALA A 224 -8.48 -8.30 4.29
CA ALA A 224 -7.61 -7.39 5.02
C ALA A 224 -8.42 -6.39 5.84
N ALA A 225 -9.45 -5.78 5.26
CA ALA A 225 -10.33 -4.84 5.95
C ALA A 225 -11.10 -5.52 7.10
N ALA A 226 -11.62 -6.73 6.90
CA ALA A 226 -12.31 -7.50 7.93
C ALA A 226 -11.41 -7.88 9.13
N ARG A 227 -10.08 -7.90 8.93
CA ARG A 227 -9.06 -8.23 9.95
C ARG A 227 -8.32 -7.00 10.48
N ALA A 228 -8.69 -5.81 10.04
CA ALA A 228 -8.10 -4.59 10.54
C ALA A 228 -8.31 -4.46 12.06
N THR A 229 -7.27 -4.01 12.76
CA THR A 229 -7.26 -3.89 14.22
C THR A 229 -7.47 -2.44 14.70
N SER A 230 -7.55 -1.51 13.76
CA SER A 230 -7.80 -0.10 14.03
C SER A 230 -8.56 0.58 12.88
N PRO A 231 -9.30 1.69 13.16
CA PRO A 231 -9.95 2.46 12.10
C PRO A 231 -8.99 2.98 11.03
N ALA A 232 -7.78 3.40 11.40
CA ALA A 232 -6.78 3.91 10.45
C ALA A 232 -6.28 2.81 9.51
N GLU A 233 -6.15 1.59 10.01
CA GLU A 233 -5.79 0.43 9.21
C GLU A 233 -6.92 0.03 8.25
N GLU A 234 -8.17 -0.03 8.72
CA GLU A 234 -9.34 -0.31 7.89
C GLU A 234 -9.52 0.77 6.80
N ALA A 235 -9.31 2.05 7.15
CA ALA A 235 -9.37 3.16 6.21
C ALA A 235 -8.39 2.97 5.03
N GLU A 236 -7.18 2.53 5.30
CA GLU A 236 -6.18 2.25 4.25
C GLU A 236 -6.63 1.11 3.33
N TRP A 237 -7.22 0.03 3.88
CA TRP A 237 -7.67 -1.07 3.05
C TRP A 237 -8.90 -0.70 2.22
N GLN A 238 -9.79 0.12 2.77
CA GLN A 238 -10.89 0.72 2.00
C GLN A 238 -10.36 1.63 0.88
N TYR A 239 -9.35 2.47 1.17
CA TYR A 239 -8.70 3.28 0.14
C TYR A 239 -8.14 2.40 -0.99
N ARG A 240 -7.40 1.33 -0.68
CA ARG A 240 -6.83 0.42 -1.69
C ARG A 240 -7.90 -0.33 -2.48
N ALA A 241 -9.02 -0.68 -1.85
CA ALA A 241 -10.16 -1.25 -2.56
C ALA A 241 -10.79 -0.23 -3.53
N GLY A 242 -10.83 1.05 -3.15
CA GLY A 242 -11.23 2.15 -4.02
C GLY A 242 -10.29 2.33 -5.22
N GLU A 243 -8.98 2.27 -5.03
CA GLU A 243 -8.00 2.31 -6.13
C GLU A 243 -8.19 1.13 -7.09
N LEU A 244 -8.38 -0.08 -6.57
CA LEU A 244 -8.63 -1.26 -7.41
C LEU A 244 -9.93 -1.13 -8.22
N ALA A 245 -11.01 -0.62 -7.63
CA ALA A 245 -12.27 -0.34 -8.33
C ALA A 245 -12.09 0.76 -9.39
N TRP A 246 -11.31 1.81 -9.08
CA TRP A 246 -10.93 2.83 -10.05
C TRP A 246 -10.16 2.25 -11.25
N GLU A 247 -9.13 1.43 -11.01
CA GLU A 247 -8.35 0.77 -12.07
C GLU A 247 -9.22 -0.12 -12.96
N ARG A 248 -10.34 -0.63 -12.45
CA ARG A 248 -11.32 -1.44 -13.19
C ARG A 248 -12.32 -0.60 -13.99
N GLY A 249 -12.31 0.73 -13.85
CA GLY A 249 -13.27 1.62 -14.49
C GLY A 249 -14.64 1.63 -13.81
N GLU A 250 -14.69 1.38 -12.50
CA GLU A 250 -15.89 1.33 -11.66
C GLU A 250 -15.95 2.56 -10.73
N PRO A 251 -16.17 3.79 -11.25
CA PRO A 251 -16.03 5.01 -10.47
C PRO A 251 -17.05 5.14 -9.32
N ALA A 252 -18.25 4.57 -9.47
CA ALA A 252 -19.25 4.56 -8.40
C ALA A 252 -18.83 3.69 -7.21
N ASP A 253 -18.22 2.55 -7.49
CA ASP A 253 -17.69 1.63 -6.48
C ASP A 253 -16.45 2.21 -5.82
N ALA A 254 -15.54 2.80 -6.62
CA ALA A 254 -14.39 3.53 -6.12
C ALA A 254 -14.81 4.64 -5.14
N LEU A 255 -15.81 5.45 -5.50
CA LEU A 255 -16.34 6.51 -4.65
C LEU A 255 -16.91 5.97 -3.33
N ARG A 256 -17.61 4.82 -3.35
CA ARG A 256 -18.12 4.18 -2.12
C ARG A 256 -16.98 3.80 -1.17
N HIS A 257 -15.92 3.21 -1.70
CA HIS A 257 -14.75 2.79 -0.93
C HIS A 257 -13.96 4.00 -0.39
N PHE A 258 -13.69 5.02 -1.21
CA PHE A 258 -13.01 6.25 -0.75
C PHE A 258 -13.80 6.96 0.36
N ARG A 259 -15.12 7.05 0.23
CA ARG A 259 -15.97 7.60 1.29
C ARG A 259 -16.02 6.72 2.55
N ALA A 260 -15.94 5.40 2.41
CA ALA A 260 -15.81 4.51 3.55
C ALA A 260 -14.48 4.76 4.29
N ALA A 261 -13.37 4.89 3.56
CA ALA A 261 -12.08 5.25 4.13
C ALA A 261 -12.12 6.59 4.88
N LEU A 262 -12.73 7.62 4.28
CA LEU A 262 -12.85 8.95 4.87
C LEU A 262 -13.78 9.02 6.10
N ARG A 263 -14.74 8.11 6.24
CA ARG A 263 -15.53 8.00 7.49
C ARG A 263 -14.70 7.45 8.64
N LEU A 264 -13.74 6.57 8.36
CA LEU A 264 -12.85 5.97 9.35
C LEU A 264 -11.65 6.87 9.69
N ASP A 265 -11.12 7.55 8.69
CA ASP A 265 -10.01 8.49 8.80
C ASP A 265 -10.27 9.73 7.91
N PRO A 266 -10.93 10.77 8.45
CA PRO A 266 -11.26 11.98 7.69
C PRO A 266 -10.04 12.73 7.13
N GLY A 267 -8.84 12.56 7.72
CA GLY A 267 -7.58 13.17 7.30
C GLY A 267 -6.80 12.34 6.27
N LEU A 268 -7.36 11.28 5.71
CA LEU A 268 -6.69 10.45 4.70
C LEU A 268 -6.72 11.14 3.33
N GLY A 269 -5.71 11.99 3.06
CA GLY A 269 -5.63 12.79 1.83
C GLY A 269 -5.63 11.95 0.56
N SER A 270 -5.06 10.74 0.56
CA SER A 270 -5.09 9.82 -0.56
C SER A 270 -6.53 9.38 -0.92
N ALA A 271 -7.36 9.06 0.06
CA ALA A 271 -8.76 8.73 -0.17
C ALA A 271 -9.56 9.96 -0.64
N ARG A 272 -9.20 11.15 -0.17
CA ARG A 272 -9.80 12.41 -0.62
C ARG A 272 -9.47 12.72 -2.08
N ALA A 273 -8.22 12.49 -2.52
CA ALA A 273 -7.83 12.63 -3.92
C ALA A 273 -8.54 11.58 -4.80
N GLY A 274 -8.62 10.32 -4.32
CA GLY A 274 -9.40 9.27 -4.97
C GLY A 274 -10.88 9.61 -5.11
N GLU A 275 -11.51 10.22 -4.07
CA GLU A 275 -12.87 10.75 -4.15
C GLU A 275 -12.99 11.79 -5.27
N GLY A 276 -12.03 12.73 -5.38
CA GLY A 276 -11.98 13.72 -6.45
C GLY A 276 -11.93 13.08 -7.84
N ARG A 277 -11.09 12.08 -8.01
CA ARG A 277 -10.94 11.32 -9.26
C ARG A 277 -12.23 10.61 -9.66
N ALA A 278 -12.85 9.91 -8.72
CA ALA A 278 -14.11 9.20 -8.95
C ALA A 278 -15.27 10.17 -9.26
N LEU A 279 -15.35 11.30 -8.57
CA LEU A 279 -16.35 12.34 -8.83
C LEU A 279 -16.19 12.96 -10.21
N ALA A 280 -14.96 13.23 -10.66
CA ALA A 280 -14.71 13.72 -12.02
C ALA A 280 -15.20 12.73 -13.09
N ALA A 281 -14.95 11.42 -12.90
CA ALA A 281 -15.43 10.37 -13.79
C ALA A 281 -16.95 10.20 -13.81
N LEU A 282 -17.63 10.60 -12.73
CA LEU A 282 -19.10 10.59 -12.59
C LEU A 282 -19.75 11.91 -13.05
N ASP A 283 -19.03 12.74 -13.80
CA ASP A 283 -19.49 14.05 -14.29
C ASP A 283 -19.94 15.01 -13.16
N ARG A 284 -19.16 15.01 -12.04
CA ARG A 284 -19.37 15.90 -10.89
C ARG A 284 -18.13 16.78 -10.64
N PRO A 285 -17.74 17.61 -11.63
CA PRO A 285 -16.45 18.32 -11.61
C PRO A 285 -16.34 19.31 -10.47
N THR A 286 -17.40 19.99 -10.09
CA THR A 286 -17.38 20.97 -8.98
C THR A 286 -17.01 20.28 -7.65
N GLU A 287 -17.59 19.12 -7.38
CA GLU A 287 -17.29 18.35 -6.17
C GLU A 287 -15.89 17.73 -6.24
N ALA A 288 -15.47 17.28 -7.41
CA ALA A 288 -14.11 16.79 -7.65
C ALA A 288 -13.06 17.86 -7.32
N LEU A 289 -13.25 19.11 -7.79
CA LEU A 289 -12.36 20.23 -7.47
C LEU A 289 -12.29 20.52 -5.97
N VAL A 290 -13.41 20.43 -5.26
CA VAL A 290 -13.44 20.59 -3.78
C VAL A 290 -12.64 19.48 -3.11
N ALA A 291 -12.85 18.21 -3.53
CA ALA A 291 -12.16 17.07 -2.96
C ALA A 291 -10.64 17.14 -3.17
N TYR A 292 -10.17 17.47 -4.37
CA TYR A 292 -8.73 17.62 -4.63
C TYR A 292 -8.08 18.77 -3.84
N ARG A 293 -8.76 19.91 -3.71
CA ARG A 293 -8.25 21.02 -2.89
C ARG A 293 -8.14 20.63 -1.43
N ALA A 294 -9.12 19.89 -0.90
CA ALA A 294 -9.07 19.35 0.45
C ALA A 294 -7.93 18.33 0.61
N ALA A 295 -7.74 17.44 -0.36
CA ALA A 295 -6.62 16.49 -0.36
C ALA A 295 -5.26 17.20 -0.27
N LEU A 296 -5.05 18.25 -1.06
CA LEU A 296 -3.82 19.06 -1.05
C LEU A 296 -3.62 19.83 0.26
N ALA A 297 -4.69 20.23 0.93
CA ALA A 297 -4.62 20.90 2.24
C ALA A 297 -4.27 19.91 3.37
N GLU A 298 -4.82 18.70 3.33
CA GLU A 298 -4.60 17.64 4.32
C GLU A 298 -3.23 16.95 4.14
N GLN A 299 -2.93 16.60 2.88
CA GLN A 299 -1.72 15.88 2.49
C GLN A 299 -1.17 16.46 1.18
N PRO A 300 -0.22 17.42 1.25
CA PRO A 300 0.24 18.20 0.10
C PRO A 300 1.15 17.39 -0.85
N SER A 301 0.62 16.35 -1.48
CA SER A 301 1.33 15.49 -2.43
C SER A 301 1.47 16.15 -3.81
N PRO A 302 2.64 16.08 -4.46
CA PRO A 302 2.82 16.55 -5.82
C PRO A 302 1.95 15.79 -6.84
N GLN A 303 1.62 14.52 -6.58
CA GLN A 303 0.72 13.73 -7.41
C GLN A 303 -0.68 14.33 -7.48
N TYR A 304 -1.23 14.81 -6.34
CA TYR A 304 -2.55 15.42 -6.34
C TYR A 304 -2.58 16.77 -7.07
N ALA A 305 -1.46 17.50 -7.05
CA ALA A 305 -1.32 18.72 -7.84
C ALA A 305 -1.31 18.42 -9.34
N LEU A 306 -0.67 17.33 -9.79
CA LEU A 306 -0.74 16.87 -11.19
C LEU A 306 -2.19 16.54 -11.58
N GLU A 307 -2.86 15.68 -10.82
CA GLU A 307 -4.22 15.24 -11.11
C GLU A 307 -5.22 16.41 -11.13
N LEU A 308 -5.08 17.35 -10.20
CA LEU A 308 -5.91 18.57 -10.18
C LEU A 308 -5.61 19.48 -11.37
N GLY A 309 -4.35 19.59 -11.78
CA GLY A 309 -3.95 20.32 -12.98
C GLY A 309 -4.59 19.74 -14.25
N GLU A 310 -4.49 18.43 -14.43
CA GLU A 310 -5.12 17.73 -15.57
C GLU A 310 -6.65 17.84 -15.56
N LEU A 311 -7.27 17.82 -14.37
CA LEU A 311 -8.70 18.08 -14.25
C LEU A 311 -9.06 19.51 -14.70
N TYR A 312 -8.26 20.52 -14.31
CA TYR A 312 -8.47 21.88 -14.79
C TYR A 312 -8.29 22.01 -16.30
N ASP A 313 -7.28 21.35 -16.89
CA ASP A 313 -7.08 21.33 -18.34
C ASP A 313 -8.30 20.72 -19.06
N SER A 314 -8.82 19.60 -18.56
CA SER A 314 -10.02 18.96 -19.14
C SER A 314 -11.29 19.80 -19.05
N LEU A 315 -11.33 20.75 -18.12
CA LEU A 315 -12.43 21.72 -17.95
C LEU A 315 -12.21 23.04 -18.71
N GLY A 316 -11.15 23.15 -19.54
CA GLY A 316 -10.82 24.35 -20.26
C GLY A 316 -10.32 25.51 -19.37
N ARG A 317 -9.67 25.18 -18.25
CA ARG A 317 -9.17 26.14 -17.25
C ARG A 317 -7.63 26.14 -17.17
N PRO A 318 -6.92 26.55 -18.25
CA PRO A 318 -5.47 26.39 -18.37
C PRO A 318 -4.66 27.25 -17.38
N GLU A 319 -5.19 28.37 -16.89
CA GLU A 319 -4.49 29.20 -15.92
C GLU A 319 -4.40 28.48 -14.56
N GLU A 320 -5.51 27.89 -14.13
CA GLU A 320 -5.55 27.13 -12.88
C GLU A 320 -4.74 25.84 -13.00
N ALA A 321 -4.73 25.19 -14.17
CA ALA A 321 -3.88 24.04 -14.42
C ALA A 321 -2.40 24.40 -14.27
N ARG A 322 -1.95 25.50 -14.91
CA ARG A 322 -0.56 25.99 -14.78
C ARG A 322 -0.18 26.29 -13.32
N ALA A 323 -1.10 26.86 -12.55
CA ALA A 323 -0.87 27.10 -11.13
C ALA A 323 -0.64 25.79 -10.36
N GLN A 324 -1.42 24.71 -10.66
CA GLN A 324 -1.20 23.41 -10.01
C GLN A 324 0.10 22.75 -10.46
N TYR A 325 0.50 22.87 -11.71
CA TYR A 325 1.79 22.40 -12.20
C TYR A 325 2.99 23.13 -11.55
N ALA A 326 2.84 24.40 -11.20
CA ALA A 326 3.82 25.10 -10.38
C ALA A 326 3.88 24.54 -8.95
N VAL A 327 2.73 24.23 -8.35
CA VAL A 327 2.65 23.55 -7.04
C VAL A 327 3.35 22.18 -7.08
N LEU A 328 3.10 21.37 -8.11
CA LEU A 328 3.77 20.09 -8.31
C LEU A 328 5.29 20.24 -8.24
N ARG A 329 5.87 21.14 -9.06
CA ARG A 329 7.33 21.35 -9.11
C ARG A 329 7.89 21.78 -7.76
N ALA A 330 7.22 22.72 -7.09
CA ALA A 330 7.63 23.20 -5.78
C ALA A 330 7.59 22.09 -4.71
N ARG A 331 6.57 21.22 -4.77
CA ARG A 331 6.44 20.06 -3.85
C ARG A 331 7.53 19.03 -4.09
N VAL A 332 7.80 18.64 -5.34
CA VAL A 332 8.89 17.72 -5.67
C VAL A 332 10.24 18.29 -5.19
N ALA A 333 10.50 19.59 -5.39
CA ALA A 333 11.72 20.23 -4.90
C ALA A 333 11.82 20.17 -3.37
N LYS A 334 10.71 20.37 -2.64
CA LYS A 334 10.65 20.24 -1.19
C LYS A 334 10.88 18.78 -0.73
N GLU A 335 10.22 17.81 -1.36
CA GLU A 335 10.37 16.38 -1.04
C GLU A 335 11.80 15.88 -1.26
N ARG A 336 12.50 16.41 -2.28
CA ARG A 336 13.92 16.12 -2.55
C ARG A 336 14.83 16.46 -1.35
N LEU A 337 14.51 17.48 -0.57
CA LEU A 337 15.27 17.81 0.65
C LEU A 337 15.18 16.70 1.71
N GLY A 338 14.12 15.90 1.70
CA GLY A 338 13.96 14.71 2.52
C GLY A 338 14.56 13.45 1.90
N GLY A 339 15.15 13.56 0.70
CA GLY A 339 15.72 12.44 -0.06
C GLY A 339 14.71 11.66 -0.88
N VAL A 340 13.51 12.20 -1.11
CA VAL A 340 12.49 11.53 -1.95
C VAL A 340 12.85 11.71 -3.42
N ASP A 341 12.78 10.63 -4.16
CA ASP A 341 12.92 10.61 -5.60
C ASP A 341 11.62 11.00 -6.29
N GLY A 342 11.65 12.07 -7.06
CA GLY A 342 10.54 12.55 -7.86
C GLY A 342 10.73 12.41 -9.37
N GLU A 343 11.77 11.70 -9.82
CA GLU A 343 12.18 11.68 -11.22
C GLU A 343 11.12 11.05 -12.14
N LEU A 344 10.46 9.96 -11.71
CA LEU A 344 9.37 9.36 -12.47
C LEU A 344 8.18 10.33 -12.62
N LEU A 345 7.76 11.00 -11.54
CA LEU A 345 6.63 11.93 -11.58
C LEU A 345 6.94 13.15 -12.46
N LEU A 346 8.15 13.71 -12.31
CA LEU A 346 8.57 14.83 -13.16
C LEU A 346 8.69 14.42 -14.62
N GLY A 347 9.19 13.22 -14.90
CA GLY A 347 9.30 12.70 -16.25
C GLY A 347 7.94 12.52 -16.93
N ARG A 348 6.94 11.99 -16.21
CA ARG A 348 5.56 11.91 -16.69
C ARG A 348 4.98 13.30 -16.98
N PHE A 349 5.14 14.20 -16.02
CA PHE A 349 4.69 15.58 -16.16
C PHE A 349 5.34 16.30 -17.36
N GLU A 350 6.67 16.19 -17.50
CA GLU A 350 7.39 16.84 -18.60
C GLU A 350 7.06 16.25 -19.97
N ALA A 351 6.70 14.97 -20.05
CA ALA A 351 6.28 14.33 -21.30
C ALA A 351 4.99 14.94 -21.86
N ASP A 352 4.02 15.27 -21.00
CA ASP A 352 2.72 15.77 -21.43
C ASP A 352 2.58 17.30 -21.39
N HIS A 353 3.23 17.94 -20.40
CA HIS A 353 3.03 19.36 -20.07
C HIS A 353 4.34 20.17 -20.09
N GLY A 354 5.44 19.61 -20.60
CA GLY A 354 6.75 20.26 -20.58
C GLY A 354 7.62 19.91 -21.79
N ASP A 355 8.93 19.75 -21.52
CA ASP A 355 9.93 19.38 -22.54
C ASP A 355 10.10 17.86 -22.59
N ALA A 356 9.58 17.23 -23.65
CA ALA A 356 9.66 15.79 -23.88
C ALA A 356 11.10 15.26 -23.94
N GLU A 357 12.07 16.04 -24.46
CA GLU A 357 13.48 15.65 -24.46
C GLU A 357 14.07 15.63 -23.03
N SER A 358 13.67 16.58 -22.19
CA SER A 358 14.02 16.55 -20.76
C SER A 358 13.42 15.32 -20.08
N ALA A 359 12.15 15.01 -20.36
CA ALA A 359 11.49 13.80 -19.85
C ALA A 359 12.25 12.53 -20.22
N VAL A 360 12.68 12.41 -21.48
CA VAL A 360 13.46 11.25 -21.96
C VAL A 360 14.80 11.14 -21.24
N ARG A 361 15.54 12.23 -21.07
CA ARG A 361 16.82 12.20 -20.34
C ARG A 361 16.64 11.75 -18.90
N ARG A 362 15.64 12.30 -18.22
CA ARG A 362 15.28 12.00 -16.83
C ARG A 362 14.89 10.53 -16.65
N LEU A 363 13.97 10.04 -17.48
CA LEU A 363 13.43 8.69 -17.39
C LEU A 363 14.44 7.61 -17.82
N ARG A 364 15.40 7.92 -18.71
CA ARG A 364 16.52 7.03 -18.99
C ARG A 364 17.46 6.87 -17.80
N ALA A 365 17.76 7.96 -17.11
CA ALA A 365 18.58 7.91 -15.91
C ALA A 365 17.85 7.14 -14.78
N GLU A 366 16.54 7.35 -14.65
CA GLU A 366 15.71 6.62 -13.70
C GLU A 366 15.66 5.12 -13.99
N TRP A 367 15.47 4.74 -15.25
CA TRP A 367 15.50 3.34 -15.68
C TRP A 367 16.85 2.67 -15.38
N ALA A 368 17.96 3.35 -15.60
CA ALA A 368 19.29 2.81 -15.31
C ALA A 368 19.50 2.52 -13.82
N ARG A 369 18.81 3.27 -12.95
CA ARG A 369 18.92 3.14 -11.50
C ARG A 369 17.94 2.14 -10.92
N GLN A 370 16.70 2.16 -11.36
CA GLN A 370 15.61 1.33 -10.84
C GLN A 370 14.59 1.01 -11.94
N PRO A 371 14.84 -0.04 -12.72
CA PRO A 371 13.97 -0.44 -13.80
C PRO A 371 12.66 -1.01 -13.27
N GLY A 372 11.54 -0.35 -13.57
CA GLY A 372 10.18 -0.81 -13.22
C GLY A 372 9.22 -0.61 -14.38
N LEU A 373 8.05 -1.24 -14.34
CA LEU A 373 7.05 -1.11 -15.42
C LEU A 373 6.61 0.35 -15.60
N ASP A 374 6.39 1.05 -14.49
CA ASP A 374 6.02 2.48 -14.52
C ASP A 374 7.05 3.36 -15.21
N VAL A 375 8.35 3.09 -14.99
CA VAL A 375 9.45 3.83 -15.63
C VAL A 375 9.55 3.46 -17.10
N SER A 376 9.34 2.18 -17.44
CA SER A 376 9.34 1.69 -18.82
C SER A 376 8.21 2.36 -19.63
N ASP A 377 6.98 2.38 -19.09
CA ASP A 377 5.85 3.04 -19.73
C ASP A 377 6.10 4.54 -19.92
N ALA A 378 6.51 5.23 -18.85
CA ALA A 378 6.78 6.67 -18.91
C ALA A 378 7.88 7.02 -19.92
N LEU A 379 8.95 6.20 -19.99
CA LEU A 379 10.03 6.39 -20.97
C LEU A 379 9.55 6.14 -22.41
N GLY A 380 8.76 5.10 -22.62
CA GLY A 380 8.11 4.85 -23.91
C GLY A 380 7.24 6.02 -24.35
N TRP A 381 6.42 6.51 -23.44
CA TRP A 381 5.56 7.68 -23.72
C TRP A 381 6.38 8.94 -23.99
N ALA A 382 7.38 9.25 -23.16
CA ALA A 382 8.24 10.41 -23.40
C ALA A 382 8.99 10.34 -24.75
N LEU A 383 9.45 9.16 -25.17
CA LEU A 383 10.06 8.94 -26.49
C LEU A 383 9.05 9.22 -27.62
N HIS A 384 7.81 8.77 -27.48
CA HIS A 384 6.75 9.07 -28.45
C HIS A 384 6.48 10.57 -28.51
N ARG A 385 6.34 11.25 -27.39
CA ARG A 385 6.12 12.70 -27.31
C ARG A 385 7.29 13.49 -27.89
N ALA A 386 8.51 12.92 -27.86
CA ALA A 386 9.71 13.48 -28.50
C ALA A 386 9.86 13.10 -29.99
N GLY A 387 8.81 12.55 -30.63
CA GLY A 387 8.83 12.17 -32.05
C GLY A 387 9.61 10.89 -32.39
N ARG A 388 9.93 10.06 -31.37
CA ARG A 388 10.73 8.83 -31.52
C ARG A 388 9.89 7.57 -31.31
N SER A 389 8.76 7.48 -32.03
CA SER A 389 7.75 6.44 -31.83
C SER A 389 8.26 5.02 -32.14
N GLU A 390 9.21 4.86 -33.07
CA GLU A 390 9.85 3.57 -33.34
C GLU A 390 10.58 3.01 -32.10
N LEU A 391 11.36 3.86 -31.42
CA LEU A 391 12.03 3.48 -30.17
C LEU A 391 11.03 3.28 -29.02
N ALA A 392 9.98 4.10 -28.99
CA ALA A 392 8.93 4.04 -27.98
C ALA A 392 8.20 2.70 -27.97
N LEU A 393 7.97 2.10 -29.13
CA LEU A 393 7.23 0.85 -29.26
C LEU A 393 7.87 -0.31 -28.47
N GLY A 394 9.20 -0.39 -28.47
CA GLY A 394 9.91 -1.42 -27.69
C GLY A 394 9.65 -1.29 -26.19
N TRP A 395 9.59 -0.07 -25.67
CA TRP A 395 9.30 0.23 -24.28
C TRP A 395 7.82 -0.05 -23.92
N ALA A 396 6.88 0.33 -24.80
CA ALA A 396 5.47 0.05 -24.61
C ALA A 396 5.13 -1.44 -24.65
N ARG A 397 5.81 -2.23 -25.48
CA ARG A 397 5.68 -3.69 -25.51
C ARG A 397 6.15 -4.32 -24.21
N ARG A 398 7.25 -3.86 -23.63
CA ARG A 398 7.77 -4.37 -22.36
C ARG A 398 6.74 -4.36 -21.24
N VAL A 399 5.87 -3.37 -21.17
CA VAL A 399 4.87 -3.24 -20.10
C VAL A 399 3.54 -3.93 -20.39
N THR A 400 3.31 -4.32 -21.65
CA THR A 400 2.03 -4.92 -22.07
C THR A 400 2.17 -6.38 -22.50
N ASP A 401 3.39 -6.87 -22.73
CA ASP A 401 3.64 -8.26 -23.12
C ASP A 401 3.93 -9.13 -21.88
N LYS A 402 3.28 -10.29 -21.80
CA LYS A 402 3.37 -11.20 -20.65
C LYS A 402 4.79 -11.65 -20.31
N GLU A 403 5.65 -11.80 -21.33
CA GLU A 403 7.04 -12.26 -21.18
C GLU A 403 7.89 -11.34 -20.31
N HIS A 404 7.54 -10.05 -20.23
CA HIS A 404 8.31 -9.03 -19.50
C HIS A 404 7.65 -8.58 -18.19
N GLY A 405 6.67 -9.32 -17.68
CA GLY A 405 5.91 -8.95 -16.48
C GLY A 405 4.67 -8.10 -16.76
N GLY A 406 4.28 -7.98 -18.04
CA GLY A 406 3.12 -7.21 -18.52
C GLY A 406 1.76 -7.85 -18.23
N GLU A 407 1.61 -8.62 -17.14
CA GLU A 407 0.32 -9.13 -16.70
C GLU A 407 -0.54 -8.03 -16.05
N VAL A 408 0.07 -6.89 -15.72
CA VAL A 408 -0.64 -5.72 -15.20
C VAL A 408 -1.62 -5.19 -16.24
N ARG A 409 -2.89 -5.18 -15.91
CA ARG A 409 -3.95 -4.65 -16.78
C ARG A 409 -4.14 -3.16 -16.52
N SER A 410 -3.34 -2.33 -17.20
CA SER A 410 -3.38 -0.87 -17.11
C SER A 410 -4.00 -0.25 -18.35
N ALA A 411 -5.05 0.56 -18.15
CA ALA A 411 -5.64 1.35 -19.23
C ALA A 411 -4.65 2.37 -19.81
N LEU A 412 -3.83 2.97 -18.94
CA LEU A 412 -2.82 3.95 -19.35
C LEU A 412 -1.75 3.31 -20.26
N TYR A 413 -1.24 2.14 -19.89
CA TYR A 413 -0.23 1.43 -20.69
C TYR A 413 -0.79 1.02 -22.07
N ALA A 414 -2.03 0.53 -22.09
CA ALA A 414 -2.71 0.18 -23.34
C ALA A 414 -2.94 1.43 -24.21
N TYR A 415 -3.33 2.55 -23.61
CA TYR A 415 -3.50 3.83 -24.30
C TYR A 415 -2.17 4.30 -24.92
N HIS A 416 -1.10 4.39 -24.14
CA HIS A 416 0.21 4.80 -24.63
C HIS A 416 0.66 3.93 -25.80
N ARG A 417 0.56 2.60 -25.67
CA ARG A 417 0.89 1.67 -26.75
C ARG A 417 0.03 1.91 -27.98
N GLY A 418 -1.28 2.07 -27.84
CA GLY A 418 -2.20 2.32 -28.94
C GLY A 418 -1.88 3.62 -29.69
N MET A 419 -1.52 4.69 -28.99
CA MET A 419 -1.13 5.97 -29.61
C MET A 419 0.20 5.87 -30.34
N ILE A 420 1.19 5.15 -29.79
CA ILE A 420 2.49 4.88 -30.44
C ILE A 420 2.28 4.07 -31.71
N GLU A 421 1.46 3.02 -31.66
CA GLU A 421 1.15 2.17 -32.82
C GLU A 421 0.38 2.93 -33.90
N ARG A 422 -0.55 3.84 -33.52
CA ARG A 422 -1.22 4.74 -34.46
C ARG A 422 -0.23 5.61 -35.22
N GLU A 423 0.71 6.24 -34.52
CA GLU A 423 1.73 7.11 -35.12
C GLU A 423 2.61 6.36 -36.12
N LEU A 424 2.85 5.07 -35.88
CA LEU A 424 3.61 4.19 -36.77
C LEU A 424 2.76 3.58 -37.90
N GLY A 425 1.50 3.98 -38.07
CA GLY A 425 0.61 3.44 -39.09
C GLY A 425 0.16 2.00 -38.84
N LEU A 426 0.39 1.44 -37.64
CA LEU A 426 -0.03 0.09 -37.25
C LEU A 426 -1.51 0.09 -36.83
N THR A 427 -2.41 0.35 -37.77
CA THR A 427 -3.85 0.59 -37.55
C THR A 427 -4.55 -0.51 -36.75
N GLY A 428 -4.33 -1.78 -37.11
CA GLY A 428 -4.95 -2.92 -36.44
C GLY A 428 -4.54 -3.06 -34.96
N PRO A 429 -3.23 -3.10 -34.64
CA PRO A 429 -2.73 -3.05 -33.27
C PRO A 429 -3.21 -1.83 -32.48
N ALA A 430 -3.11 -0.62 -33.06
CA ALA A 430 -3.55 0.62 -32.41
C ALA A 430 -5.03 0.54 -31.97
N ARG A 431 -5.91 0.09 -32.88
CA ARG A 431 -7.33 -0.09 -32.58
C ARG A 431 -7.55 -1.05 -31.40
N ARG A 432 -6.86 -2.20 -31.40
CA ARG A 432 -6.99 -3.20 -30.31
C ARG A 432 -6.58 -2.61 -28.98
N HIS A 433 -5.44 -1.91 -28.90
CA HIS A 433 -4.94 -1.38 -27.63
C HIS A 433 -5.73 -0.18 -27.14
N LEU A 434 -6.21 0.71 -28.02
CA LEU A 434 -7.10 1.81 -27.65
C LEU A 434 -8.46 1.28 -27.14
N ALA A 435 -9.03 0.30 -27.84
CA ALA A 435 -10.27 -0.35 -27.39
C ALA A 435 -10.05 -1.08 -26.04
N GLU A 436 -8.91 -1.71 -25.85
CA GLU A 436 -8.55 -2.34 -24.57
C GLU A 436 -8.42 -1.32 -23.45
N ALA A 437 -7.76 -0.19 -23.67
CA ALA A 437 -7.64 0.89 -22.69
C ALA A 437 -9.02 1.35 -22.20
N LEU A 438 -9.92 1.65 -23.11
CA LEU A 438 -11.29 2.10 -22.80
C LEU A 438 -12.14 0.98 -22.15
N ARG A 439 -11.90 -0.28 -22.50
CA ARG A 439 -12.56 -1.43 -21.88
C ARG A 439 -12.07 -1.68 -20.45
N ILE A 440 -10.77 -1.44 -20.17
CA ILE A 440 -10.19 -1.58 -18.83
C ILE A 440 -10.72 -0.48 -17.92
N ASN A 441 -10.59 0.78 -18.33
CA ASN A 441 -11.10 1.93 -17.60
C ASN A 441 -11.39 3.07 -18.58
N PRO A 442 -12.66 3.39 -18.88
CA PRO A 442 -13.01 4.46 -19.81
C PRO A 442 -12.75 5.87 -19.24
N TYR A 443 -12.28 5.97 -18.00
CA TYR A 443 -12.04 7.21 -17.26
C TYR A 443 -10.57 7.36 -16.80
N PHE A 444 -9.65 6.56 -17.33
CA PHE A 444 -8.27 6.43 -16.84
C PHE A 444 -7.48 7.76 -16.74
N SER A 445 -7.86 8.77 -17.54
CA SER A 445 -7.31 10.12 -17.53
C SER A 445 -8.37 11.10 -18.01
N PRO A 446 -8.54 12.27 -17.35
CA PRO A 446 -9.47 13.27 -17.81
C PRO A 446 -9.08 13.88 -19.18
N VAL A 447 -7.80 13.83 -19.54
CA VAL A 447 -7.26 14.32 -20.82
C VAL A 447 -7.10 13.19 -21.84
N GLY A 448 -6.51 12.06 -21.42
CA GLY A 448 -6.17 10.96 -22.32
C GLY A 448 -7.36 10.11 -22.78
N ALA A 449 -8.36 9.88 -21.93
CA ALA A 449 -9.50 9.04 -22.28
C ALA A 449 -10.39 9.64 -23.38
N PRO A 450 -10.67 10.96 -23.44
CA PRO A 450 -11.31 11.57 -24.59
C PRO A 450 -10.53 11.39 -25.88
N VAL A 451 -9.21 11.62 -25.85
CA VAL A 451 -8.31 11.44 -27.02
C VAL A 451 -8.32 9.98 -27.49
N ALA A 452 -8.33 9.02 -26.58
CA ALA A 452 -8.42 7.60 -26.94
C ALA A 452 -9.73 7.27 -27.69
N ARG A 453 -10.87 7.82 -27.23
CA ARG A 453 -12.19 7.63 -27.89
C ARG A 453 -12.22 8.24 -29.28
N GLU A 454 -11.77 9.49 -29.41
CA GLU A 454 -11.71 10.20 -30.68
C GLU A 454 -10.81 9.47 -31.69
N THR A 455 -9.61 9.06 -31.23
CA THR A 455 -8.66 8.32 -32.07
C THR A 455 -9.23 6.96 -32.50
N LEU A 456 -9.88 6.23 -31.59
CA LEU A 456 -10.49 4.94 -31.92
C LEU A 456 -11.61 5.10 -32.94
N THR A 457 -12.45 6.16 -32.83
CA THR A 457 -13.48 6.50 -33.79
C THR A 457 -12.89 6.83 -35.16
N ALA A 458 -11.82 7.63 -35.21
CA ALA A 458 -11.13 8.01 -36.44
C ALA A 458 -10.47 6.82 -37.17
N LEU A 459 -10.02 5.78 -36.42
CA LEU A 459 -9.50 4.55 -37.01
C LEU A 459 -10.57 3.67 -37.67
N GLY A 460 -11.84 3.94 -37.45
CA GLY A 460 -12.97 3.21 -38.03
C GLY A 460 -13.09 1.76 -37.59
N GLU A 461 -14.04 1.03 -38.15
CA GLU A 461 -14.11 -0.43 -37.96
C GLU A 461 -13.16 -1.15 -38.92
N PRO A 462 -12.71 -2.39 -38.59
CA PRO A 462 -11.92 -3.22 -39.50
C PRO A 462 -12.75 -3.39 -40.78
N GLU A 463 -12.12 -3.19 -41.96
CA GLU A 463 -12.74 -3.61 -43.21
C GLU A 463 -13.13 -5.10 -43.05
N ALA A 464 -14.41 -5.38 -43.30
CA ALA A 464 -14.90 -6.75 -43.37
C ALA A 464 -14.28 -7.40 -44.62
N SER A 465 -13.01 -7.84 -44.51
CA SER A 465 -12.42 -8.69 -45.51
C SER A 465 -13.20 -9.99 -45.49
N GLY A 466 -14.04 -10.20 -46.52
CA GLY A 466 -14.65 -11.49 -46.75
C GLY A 466 -13.57 -12.57 -46.80
N PRO A 467 -13.94 -13.84 -46.56
CA PRO A 467 -12.96 -14.93 -46.62
C PRO A 467 -12.26 -14.86 -47.98
N PRO A 468 -10.96 -15.10 -48.07
CA PRO A 468 -10.24 -15.17 -49.35
C PRO A 468 -10.94 -16.22 -50.22
N ASN A 469 -11.36 -15.83 -51.41
CA ASN A 469 -11.93 -16.72 -52.44
C ASN A 469 -10.94 -17.82 -52.81
#